data_38b4094290e45fba28d09bde3fd60a5b
#
_entry.id   38b4094290e45fba28d09bde3fd60a5b
#
_cell.length_a   1.000
_cell.length_b   1.000
_cell.length_c   1.000
_cell.angle_alpha   90.00
_cell.angle_beta   90.00
_cell.angle_gamma   90.00
#
_symmetry.space_group_name_H-M   'P 1'
#
loop_
_entity.id
_entity.type
_entity.pdbx_description
1 polymer ?
#
loop_
_entity_poly.entity_id
_entity_poly.type
_entity_poly.pdbx_seq_one_letter_code
_entity_poly.pdbx_strand_id
1 'polypeptide(L)'
;QYAIEIKNLCKQYPKFALQSVSFTLPMGYIMGFIGENGAGKTTVMKSMLHLVRPDSGTVLLLGQDATKENAALKQQIGVVLDTANFPQSFTTQDVHQMLKRVYSKWDGALYQQYLEQFHLPEKKKFKEFSMGMKKKLAVAAALAHHPKLLILDEVTAGLDPMVREEILDVFRDFVSDGEHSILISSHIISDLEKICDYITFLHEGTVLFSMGRDTLLDTYCMVQCTAEDAEALMPEAICGRRETPYHVELLCKRDTAFLVCR
;
A
#
# COMPACT_ATOMS: atom_id res chain seq x y z
N GLN A 1 -0.19 -3.82 19.49
CA GLN A 1 1.05 -3.26 18.91
C GLN A 1 0.78 -2.83 17.48
N TYR A 2 1.36 -1.71 17.02
CA TYR A 2 1.22 -1.22 15.65
C TYR A 2 2.46 -1.53 14.82
N ALA A 3 2.27 -1.94 13.57
CA ALA A 3 3.32 -2.02 12.56
C ALA A 3 3.72 -0.62 12.08
N ILE A 4 2.71 0.26 11.94
CA ILE A 4 2.89 1.66 11.52
C ILE A 4 2.07 2.55 12.44
N GLU A 5 2.67 3.63 12.93
CA GLU A 5 1.98 4.72 13.60
C GLU A 5 2.51 6.06 13.09
N ILE A 6 1.65 6.83 12.44
CA ILE A 6 1.96 8.17 11.93
C ILE A 6 1.04 9.16 12.61
N LYS A 7 1.62 10.25 13.14
CA LYS A 7 0.88 11.32 13.81
C LYS A 7 1.32 12.68 13.27
N ASN A 8 0.35 13.42 12.74
CA ASN A 8 0.48 14.82 12.29
C ASN A 8 1.68 15.03 11.35
N LEU A 9 1.91 14.07 10.44
CA LEU A 9 3.00 14.16 9.47
C LEU A 9 2.73 15.30 8.49
N CYS A 10 3.65 16.27 8.43
CA CYS A 10 3.58 17.39 7.50
C CYS A 10 4.84 17.42 6.62
N LYS A 11 4.64 17.79 5.35
CA LYS A 11 5.73 18.05 4.40
C LYS A 11 5.30 19.08 3.39
N GLN A 12 6.02 20.19 3.32
CA GLN A 12 5.74 21.26 2.38
C GLN A 12 6.63 21.18 1.14
N TYR A 13 6.02 21.33 -0.03
CA TYR A 13 6.66 21.52 -1.31
C TYR A 13 6.07 22.77 -2.00
N PRO A 14 6.71 23.34 -3.03
CA PRO A 14 6.21 24.57 -3.68
C PRO A 14 4.78 24.47 -4.25
N LYS A 15 4.35 23.27 -4.67
CA LYS A 15 3.04 23.05 -5.32
C LYS A 15 2.19 21.99 -4.62
N PHE A 16 2.63 21.44 -3.48
CA PHE A 16 1.96 20.35 -2.80
C PHE A 16 2.37 20.32 -1.32
N ALA A 17 1.45 19.92 -0.45
CA ALA A 17 1.76 19.72 0.97
C ALA A 17 1.06 18.48 1.52
N LEU A 18 1.76 17.72 2.37
CA LEU A 18 1.14 16.81 3.33
C LEU A 18 0.69 17.62 4.54
N GLN A 19 -0.58 17.46 4.93
CA GLN A 19 -1.20 18.25 5.99
C GLN A 19 -1.70 17.34 7.11
N SER A 20 -0.93 17.26 8.19
CA SER A 20 -1.29 16.50 9.42
C SER A 20 -1.73 15.05 9.15
N VAL A 21 -1.04 14.38 8.24
CA VAL A 21 -1.33 12.97 7.91
C VAL A 21 -1.16 12.10 9.15
N SER A 22 -2.22 11.39 9.52
CA SER A 22 -2.25 10.53 10.71
C SER A 22 -3.01 9.24 10.41
N PHE A 23 -2.40 8.10 10.67
CA PHE A 23 -3.03 6.77 10.59
C PHE A 23 -2.21 5.72 11.33
N THR A 24 -2.81 4.57 11.59
CA THR A 24 -2.16 3.45 12.25
C THR A 24 -2.48 2.14 11.52
N LEU A 25 -1.50 1.25 11.42
CA LEU A 25 -1.66 -0.12 10.96
C LEU A 25 -1.33 -1.07 12.13
N PRO A 26 -2.29 -1.85 12.64
CA PRO A 26 -1.99 -2.89 13.62
C PRO A 26 -1.06 -3.97 13.03
N MET A 27 -0.34 -4.70 13.91
CA MET A 27 0.45 -5.86 13.48
C MET A 27 -0.48 -6.97 12.96
N GLY A 28 0.01 -7.75 11.98
CA GLY A 28 -0.70 -8.89 11.42
C GLY A 28 -1.69 -8.56 10.30
N TYR A 29 -1.74 -7.32 9.83
CA TYR A 29 -2.75 -6.88 8.86
C TYR A 29 -2.16 -6.24 7.60
N ILE A 30 -2.96 -6.24 6.53
CA ILE A 30 -2.67 -5.55 5.27
C ILE A 30 -3.48 -4.26 5.21
N MET A 31 -2.79 -3.15 4.97
CA MET A 31 -3.42 -1.85 4.74
C MET A 31 -3.27 -1.40 3.28
N GLY A 32 -4.40 -1.14 2.64
CA GLY A 32 -4.46 -0.45 1.35
C GLY A 32 -4.33 1.06 1.55
N PHE A 33 -3.35 1.67 0.90
CA PHE A 33 -3.12 3.11 0.91
C PHE A 33 -3.56 3.71 -0.42
N ILE A 34 -4.79 4.21 -0.45
CA ILE A 34 -5.50 4.66 -1.65
C ILE A 34 -5.37 6.17 -1.79
N GLY A 35 -5.43 6.65 -3.01
CA GLY A 35 -5.48 8.07 -3.35
C GLY A 35 -5.13 8.30 -4.81
N GLU A 36 -5.53 9.44 -5.34
CA GLU A 36 -5.24 9.85 -6.70
C GLU A 36 -3.74 10.00 -6.95
N ASN A 37 -3.36 10.06 -8.21
CA ASN A 37 -1.98 10.40 -8.58
C ASN A 37 -1.69 11.84 -8.11
N GLY A 38 -0.58 12.00 -7.39
CA GLY A 38 -0.23 13.30 -6.77
C GLY A 38 -0.82 13.53 -5.38
N ALA A 39 -1.70 12.67 -4.85
CA ALA A 39 -2.26 12.81 -3.50
C ALA A 39 -1.22 12.79 -2.37
N GLY A 40 0.02 12.29 -2.64
CA GLY A 40 1.11 12.29 -1.68
C GLY A 40 1.49 10.93 -1.13
N LYS A 41 0.91 9.81 -1.63
CA LYS A 41 1.20 8.44 -1.18
C LYS A 41 2.69 8.14 -1.13
N THR A 42 3.39 8.32 -2.25
CA THR A 42 4.83 8.10 -2.34
C THR A 42 5.64 9.02 -1.40
N THR A 43 5.17 10.25 -1.15
CA THR A 43 5.82 11.18 -0.20
C THR A 43 5.69 10.67 1.23
N VAL A 44 4.52 10.17 1.63
CA VAL A 44 4.32 9.54 2.94
C VAL A 44 5.25 8.33 3.08
N MET A 45 5.25 7.41 2.10
CA MET A 45 6.11 6.22 2.13
C MET A 45 7.60 6.58 2.18
N LYS A 46 8.05 7.57 1.40
CA LYS A 46 9.44 8.06 1.45
C LYS A 46 9.79 8.69 2.80
N SER A 47 8.83 9.35 3.45
CA SER A 47 9.02 9.88 4.81
C SER A 47 9.17 8.76 5.84
N MET A 48 8.37 7.69 5.71
CA MET A 48 8.48 6.48 6.55
C MET A 48 9.85 5.79 6.41
N LEU A 49 10.42 5.81 5.21
CA LEU A 49 11.71 5.19 4.90
C LEU A 49 12.91 6.11 5.16
N HIS A 50 12.69 7.29 5.74
CA HIS A 50 13.72 8.32 5.94
C HIS A 50 14.42 8.76 4.64
N LEU A 51 13.74 8.62 3.49
CA LEU A 51 14.21 9.13 2.20
C LEU A 51 13.82 10.60 1.97
N VAL A 52 12.77 11.03 2.66
CA VAL A 52 12.31 12.42 2.72
C VAL A 52 12.17 12.80 4.20
N ARG A 53 12.83 13.88 4.62
CA ARG A 53 12.68 14.40 5.98
C ARG A 53 11.36 15.16 6.09
N PRO A 54 10.43 14.75 6.98
CA PRO A 54 9.22 15.53 7.26
C PRO A 54 9.57 16.87 7.92
N ASP A 55 8.67 17.83 7.78
CA ASP A 55 8.83 19.14 8.40
C ASP A 55 8.32 19.13 9.86
N SER A 56 7.31 18.29 10.14
CA SER A 56 6.81 18.01 11.48
C SER A 56 6.07 16.66 11.55
N GLY A 57 5.68 16.26 12.75
CA GLY A 57 4.99 15.00 13.02
C GLY A 57 5.95 13.88 13.44
N THR A 58 5.37 12.71 13.72
CA THR A 58 6.09 11.53 14.14
C THR A 58 5.75 10.33 13.26
N VAL A 59 6.73 9.49 13.02
CA VAL A 59 6.59 8.23 12.27
C VAL A 59 7.25 7.14 13.09
N LEU A 60 6.45 6.18 13.58
CA LEU A 60 6.95 4.98 14.22
C LEU A 60 6.69 3.78 13.32
N LEU A 61 7.71 2.97 13.07
CA LEU A 61 7.61 1.69 12.39
C LEU A 61 8.07 0.60 13.36
N LEU A 62 7.24 -0.42 13.56
CA LEU A 62 7.48 -1.49 14.53
C LEU A 62 7.81 -0.93 15.94
N GLY A 63 7.16 0.19 16.32
CA GLY A 63 7.37 0.90 17.58
C GLY A 63 8.65 1.73 17.66
N GLN A 64 9.44 1.84 16.59
CA GLN A 64 10.71 2.58 16.55
C GLN A 64 10.58 3.85 15.71
N ASP A 65 11.25 4.92 16.13
CA ASP A 65 11.27 6.21 15.43
C ASP A 65 11.98 6.08 14.08
N ALA A 66 11.20 6.20 13.00
CA ALA A 66 11.68 6.12 11.61
C ALA A 66 12.12 7.48 11.05
N THR A 67 11.96 8.58 11.79
CA THR A 67 12.42 9.91 11.38
C THR A 67 13.94 10.08 11.58
N LYS A 68 14.59 9.11 12.19
CA LYS A 68 16.04 9.05 12.43
C LYS A 68 16.67 7.88 11.69
N GLU A 69 17.97 8.01 11.41
CA GLU A 69 18.71 6.89 10.84
C GLU A 69 18.71 5.69 11.80
N ASN A 70 18.16 4.57 11.36
CA ASN A 70 18.08 3.35 12.15
C ASN A 70 18.31 2.11 11.27
N ALA A 71 19.54 1.67 11.19
CA ALA A 71 19.94 0.52 10.39
C ALA A 71 19.26 -0.78 10.87
N ALA A 72 19.05 -0.95 12.20
CA ALA A 72 18.40 -2.13 12.75
C ALA A 72 16.91 -2.19 12.39
N LEU A 73 16.24 -1.05 12.29
CA LEU A 73 14.87 -0.96 11.81
C LEU A 73 14.80 -1.31 10.32
N LYS A 74 15.71 -0.77 9.49
CA LYS A 74 15.76 -1.05 8.04
C LYS A 74 15.95 -2.54 7.72
N GLN A 75 16.63 -3.29 8.59
CA GLN A 75 16.77 -4.76 8.46
C GLN A 75 15.46 -5.52 8.65
N GLN A 76 14.42 -4.89 9.23
CA GLN A 76 13.13 -5.51 9.51
C GLN A 76 12.03 -5.06 8.53
N ILE A 77 12.39 -4.24 7.54
CA ILE A 77 11.44 -3.68 6.58
C ILE A 77 11.82 -4.11 5.17
N GLY A 78 10.90 -4.76 4.47
CA GLY A 78 10.99 -5.02 3.05
C GLY A 78 10.34 -3.87 2.27
N VAL A 79 10.99 -3.43 1.19
CA VAL A 79 10.54 -2.27 0.43
C VAL A 79 10.52 -2.58 -1.05
N VAL A 80 9.38 -2.32 -1.70
CA VAL A 80 9.27 -2.29 -3.16
C VAL A 80 8.65 -0.95 -3.54
N LEU A 81 9.45 -0.05 -4.08
CA LEU A 81 8.96 1.20 -4.66
C LEU A 81 8.66 0.98 -6.15
N ASP A 82 7.82 1.84 -6.73
CA ASP A 82 7.37 1.74 -8.14
C ASP A 82 8.51 1.50 -9.14
N THR A 83 9.68 2.06 -8.86
CA THR A 83 10.90 1.80 -9.60
C THR A 83 11.81 0.85 -8.82
N ALA A 84 11.58 -0.45 -8.94
CA ALA A 84 12.54 -1.46 -8.46
C ALA A 84 13.80 -1.38 -9.34
N ASN A 85 14.81 -0.68 -8.84
CA ASN A 85 16.00 -0.36 -9.64
C ASN A 85 17.20 -1.19 -9.19
N PHE A 86 17.28 -2.42 -9.70
CA PHE A 86 18.56 -3.11 -9.74
C PHE A 86 19.39 -2.63 -10.94
N PRO A 87 20.73 -2.68 -10.86
CA PRO A 87 21.58 -2.34 -12.00
C PRO A 87 21.21 -3.16 -13.23
N GLN A 88 21.13 -2.50 -14.39
CA GLN A 88 20.65 -3.10 -15.64
C GLN A 88 21.45 -4.32 -16.10
N SER A 89 22.71 -4.43 -15.68
CA SER A 89 23.61 -5.56 -15.99
C SER A 89 23.51 -6.73 -15.03
N PHE A 90 22.79 -6.58 -13.90
CA PHE A 90 22.70 -7.62 -12.88
C PHE A 90 21.79 -8.78 -13.35
N THR A 91 22.21 -9.98 -12.98
CA THR A 91 21.38 -11.19 -12.98
C THR A 91 20.74 -11.37 -11.61
N THR A 92 19.84 -12.33 -11.47
CA THR A 92 19.26 -12.69 -10.16
C THR A 92 20.33 -13.12 -9.16
N GLN A 93 21.40 -13.76 -9.63
CA GLN A 93 22.54 -14.15 -8.81
C GLN A 93 23.35 -12.94 -8.31
N ASP A 94 23.53 -11.90 -9.14
CA ASP A 94 24.20 -10.68 -8.73
C ASP A 94 23.40 -9.93 -7.66
N VAL A 95 22.06 -9.92 -7.80
CA VAL A 95 21.13 -9.38 -6.79
C VAL A 95 21.29 -10.15 -5.47
N HIS A 96 21.32 -11.49 -5.52
CA HIS A 96 21.55 -12.32 -4.34
C HIS A 96 22.86 -11.97 -3.64
N GLN A 97 23.97 -11.90 -4.38
CA GLN A 97 25.30 -11.59 -3.81
C GLN A 97 25.38 -10.17 -3.20
N MET A 98 24.70 -9.22 -3.81
CA MET A 98 24.61 -7.85 -3.30
C MET A 98 23.81 -7.81 -1.99
N LEU A 99 22.59 -8.36 -1.97
CA LEU A 99 21.67 -8.26 -0.83
C LEU A 99 22.16 -9.10 0.37
N LYS A 100 22.83 -10.22 0.14
CA LYS A 100 23.49 -11.00 1.18
C LYS A 100 24.52 -10.21 1.98
N ARG A 101 25.13 -9.17 1.38
CA ARG A 101 26.07 -8.28 2.06
C ARG A 101 25.38 -7.13 2.81
N VAL A 102 24.13 -6.83 2.44
CA VAL A 102 23.36 -5.72 3.01
C VAL A 102 22.50 -6.20 4.18
N TYR A 103 21.84 -7.35 4.03
CA TYR A 103 20.94 -7.88 5.02
C TYR A 103 21.56 -9.00 5.85
N SER A 104 21.64 -8.80 7.16
CA SER A 104 22.23 -9.78 8.10
C SER A 104 21.45 -11.10 8.18
N LYS A 105 20.14 -11.04 7.95
CA LYS A 105 19.23 -12.19 7.94
C LYS A 105 18.87 -12.64 6.51
N TRP A 106 19.72 -12.38 5.54
CA TRP A 106 19.47 -12.79 4.16
C TRP A 106 19.39 -14.32 4.03
N ASP A 107 18.27 -14.79 3.55
CA ASP A 107 18.01 -16.22 3.29
C ASP A 107 18.09 -16.50 1.78
N GLY A 108 19.23 -17.06 1.37
CA GLY A 108 19.46 -17.41 -0.03
C GLY A 108 18.59 -18.56 -0.52
N ALA A 109 18.17 -19.48 0.37
CA ALA A 109 17.28 -20.59 0.01
C ALA A 109 15.87 -20.10 -0.24
N LEU A 110 15.34 -19.22 0.64
CA LEU A 110 14.05 -18.59 0.47
C LEU A 110 14.02 -17.71 -0.80
N TYR A 111 15.09 -16.96 -1.06
CA TYR A 111 15.21 -16.19 -2.29
C TYR A 111 15.12 -17.09 -3.52
N GLN A 112 15.86 -18.20 -3.55
CA GLN A 112 15.82 -19.16 -4.65
C GLN A 112 14.43 -19.77 -4.83
N GLN A 113 13.73 -20.10 -3.73
CA GLN A 113 12.35 -20.58 -3.76
C GLN A 113 11.42 -19.59 -4.45
N TYR A 114 11.53 -18.29 -4.14
CA TYR A 114 10.73 -17.26 -4.82
C TYR A 114 11.11 -17.10 -6.29
N LEU A 115 12.38 -17.24 -6.67
CA LEU A 115 12.78 -17.22 -8.09
C LEU A 115 12.13 -18.36 -8.87
N GLU A 116 12.08 -19.56 -8.30
CA GLU A 116 11.44 -20.74 -8.88
C GLU A 116 9.92 -20.56 -8.96
N GLN A 117 9.28 -20.16 -7.87
CA GLN A 117 7.83 -19.87 -7.81
C GLN A 117 7.41 -18.85 -8.86
N PHE A 118 8.16 -17.77 -9.00
CA PHE A 118 7.90 -16.70 -9.97
C PHE A 118 8.40 -17.00 -11.38
N HIS A 119 9.00 -18.16 -11.62
CA HIS A 119 9.59 -18.57 -12.90
C HIS A 119 10.60 -17.56 -13.45
N LEU A 120 11.44 -16.99 -12.59
CA LEU A 120 12.41 -15.99 -12.99
C LEU A 120 13.69 -16.64 -13.54
N PRO A 121 14.18 -16.20 -14.72
CA PRO A 121 15.37 -16.77 -15.35
C PRO A 121 16.65 -16.33 -14.63
N GLU A 122 17.48 -17.29 -14.24
CA GLU A 122 18.70 -17.03 -13.48
C GLU A 122 19.78 -16.25 -14.24
N LYS A 123 19.90 -16.52 -15.54
CA LYS A 123 21.02 -16.00 -16.37
C LYS A 123 20.71 -14.72 -17.13
N LYS A 124 19.44 -14.33 -17.23
CA LYS A 124 19.06 -13.08 -17.90
C LYS A 124 19.44 -11.87 -17.07
N LYS A 125 19.86 -10.81 -17.74
CA LYS A 125 20.15 -9.53 -17.11
C LYS A 125 18.86 -8.76 -16.83
N PHE A 126 18.86 -7.93 -15.80
CA PHE A 126 17.70 -7.15 -15.36
C PHE A 126 17.11 -6.28 -16.49
N LYS A 127 17.92 -5.73 -17.38
CA LYS A 127 17.46 -4.99 -18.57
C LYS A 127 16.59 -5.82 -19.53
N GLU A 128 16.72 -7.15 -19.50
CA GLU A 128 16.01 -8.08 -20.38
C GLU A 128 14.70 -8.60 -19.73
N PHE A 129 14.43 -8.21 -18.48
CA PHE A 129 13.22 -8.56 -17.75
C PHE A 129 12.04 -7.72 -18.24
N SER A 130 10.86 -8.35 -18.38
CA SER A 130 9.60 -7.63 -18.51
C SER A 130 9.29 -6.85 -17.23
N MET A 131 8.33 -5.93 -17.29
CA MET A 131 7.88 -5.20 -16.11
C MET A 131 7.44 -6.16 -14.98
N GLY A 132 6.64 -7.17 -15.31
CA GLY A 132 6.20 -8.19 -14.35
C GLY A 132 7.36 -8.96 -13.71
N MET A 133 8.34 -9.39 -14.51
CA MET A 133 9.54 -10.07 -14.00
C MET A 133 10.36 -9.17 -13.07
N LYS A 134 10.47 -7.87 -13.37
CA LYS A 134 11.16 -6.90 -12.51
C LYS A 134 10.47 -6.74 -11.17
N LYS A 135 9.14 -6.64 -11.16
CA LYS A 135 8.35 -6.54 -9.92
C LYS A 135 8.41 -7.83 -9.11
N LYS A 136 8.28 -8.99 -9.73
CA LYS A 136 8.47 -10.29 -9.08
C LYS A 136 9.85 -10.40 -8.41
N LEU A 137 10.92 -10.01 -9.11
CA LEU A 137 12.27 -10.02 -8.54
C LEU A 137 12.39 -9.07 -7.34
N ALA A 138 11.78 -7.89 -7.42
CA ALA A 138 11.77 -6.93 -6.30
C ALA A 138 11.04 -7.48 -5.08
N VAL A 139 9.90 -8.15 -5.28
CA VAL A 139 9.14 -8.83 -4.21
C VAL A 139 9.95 -9.96 -3.60
N ALA A 140 10.55 -10.85 -4.42
CA ALA A 140 11.42 -11.92 -3.95
C ALA A 140 12.59 -11.38 -3.09
N ALA A 141 13.21 -10.32 -3.55
CA ALA A 141 14.31 -9.66 -2.85
C ALA A 141 13.86 -9.02 -1.52
N ALA A 142 12.66 -8.40 -1.51
CA ALA A 142 12.12 -7.76 -0.31
C ALA A 142 11.69 -8.78 0.76
N LEU A 143 11.33 -9.99 0.39
CA LEU A 143 10.89 -11.04 1.31
C LEU A 143 12.05 -11.88 1.87
N ALA A 144 13.13 -12.06 1.10
CA ALA A 144 14.19 -13.02 1.42
C ALA A 144 15.09 -12.63 2.62
N HIS A 145 14.88 -11.51 3.28
CA HIS A 145 15.58 -11.14 4.52
C HIS A 145 14.68 -11.22 5.76
N HIS A 146 13.52 -11.87 5.65
CA HIS A 146 12.54 -12.05 6.72
C HIS A 146 12.10 -10.71 7.37
N PRO A 147 11.57 -9.76 6.59
CA PRO A 147 11.06 -8.50 7.14
C PRO A 147 9.82 -8.76 7.98
N LYS A 148 9.53 -7.89 8.95
CA LYS A 148 8.26 -7.86 9.71
C LYS A 148 7.22 -6.94 9.08
N LEU A 149 7.67 -5.99 8.27
CA LEU A 149 6.81 -5.02 7.60
C LEU A 149 7.23 -4.90 6.13
N LEU A 150 6.27 -5.02 5.22
CA LEU A 150 6.44 -4.66 3.80
C LEU A 150 5.83 -3.29 3.52
N ILE A 151 6.56 -2.46 2.77
CA ILE A 151 6.07 -1.19 2.23
C ILE A 151 6.18 -1.25 0.71
N LEU A 152 5.01 -1.26 0.05
CA LEU A 152 4.87 -1.57 -1.35
C LEU A 152 4.18 -0.40 -2.09
N ASP A 153 4.89 0.26 -3.00
CA ASP A 153 4.36 1.37 -3.79
C ASP A 153 4.06 0.90 -5.22
N GLU A 154 2.78 0.87 -5.59
CA GLU A 154 2.25 0.52 -6.92
C GLU A 154 2.80 -0.81 -7.49
N VAL A 155 2.99 -1.81 -6.61
CA VAL A 155 3.65 -3.07 -6.99
C VAL A 155 2.86 -3.88 -8.02
N THR A 156 1.53 -3.77 -8.05
CA THR A 156 0.64 -4.48 -8.98
C THR A 156 0.33 -3.68 -10.25
N ALA A 157 0.70 -2.39 -10.31
CA ALA A 157 0.39 -1.53 -11.44
C ALA A 157 1.09 -1.99 -12.73
N GLY A 158 0.34 -1.99 -13.84
CA GLY A 158 0.86 -2.37 -15.16
C GLY A 158 1.18 -3.85 -15.35
N LEU A 159 0.73 -4.71 -14.43
CA LEU A 159 0.86 -6.17 -14.53
C LEU A 159 -0.38 -6.77 -15.18
N ASP A 160 -0.18 -7.88 -15.88
CA ASP A 160 -1.29 -8.71 -16.34
C ASP A 160 -2.01 -9.38 -15.14
N PRO A 161 -3.29 -9.78 -15.29
CA PRO A 161 -4.08 -10.29 -14.17
C PRO A 161 -3.49 -11.53 -13.49
N MET A 162 -2.83 -12.42 -14.24
CA MET A 162 -2.25 -13.66 -13.66
C MET A 162 -1.03 -13.35 -12.78
N VAL A 163 -0.10 -12.52 -13.28
CA VAL A 163 1.08 -12.09 -12.50
C VAL A 163 0.66 -11.31 -11.26
N ARG A 164 -0.40 -10.52 -11.37
CA ARG A 164 -0.96 -9.76 -10.26
C ARG A 164 -1.48 -10.69 -9.15
N GLU A 165 -2.30 -11.68 -9.52
CA GLU A 165 -2.87 -12.62 -8.54
C GLU A 165 -1.76 -13.44 -7.84
N GLU A 166 -0.76 -13.89 -8.58
CA GLU A 166 0.39 -14.61 -8.04
C GLU A 166 1.16 -13.79 -6.97
N ILE A 167 1.31 -12.48 -7.18
CA ILE A 167 1.93 -11.58 -6.20
C ILE A 167 1.01 -11.37 -5.00
N LEU A 168 -0.30 -11.22 -5.21
CA LEU A 168 -1.27 -11.06 -4.13
C LEU A 168 -1.36 -12.31 -3.24
N ASP A 169 -1.24 -13.51 -3.81
CA ASP A 169 -1.18 -14.76 -3.05
C ASP A 169 0.04 -14.79 -2.11
N VAL A 170 1.22 -14.42 -2.61
CA VAL A 170 2.42 -14.30 -1.78
C VAL A 170 2.23 -13.31 -0.61
N PHE A 171 1.47 -12.23 -0.82
CA PHE A 171 1.19 -11.27 0.25
C PHE A 171 0.21 -11.82 1.29
N ARG A 172 -0.80 -12.60 0.88
CA ARG A 172 -1.70 -13.30 1.82
C ARG A 172 -0.93 -14.30 2.69
N ASP A 173 -0.05 -15.09 2.06
CA ASP A 173 0.79 -16.06 2.76
C ASP A 173 1.72 -15.37 3.75
N PHE A 174 2.31 -14.22 3.37
CA PHE A 174 3.24 -13.47 4.21
C PHE A 174 2.61 -12.97 5.52
N VAL A 175 1.33 -12.61 5.55
CA VAL A 175 0.65 -12.11 6.77
C VAL A 175 -0.11 -13.22 7.52
N SER A 176 -0.14 -14.45 7.00
CA SER A 176 -0.97 -15.54 7.50
C SER A 176 -0.67 -15.96 8.95
N ASP A 177 0.53 -15.69 9.45
CA ASP A 177 0.94 -15.97 10.82
C ASP A 177 0.51 -14.89 11.84
N GLY A 178 -0.02 -13.75 11.39
CA GLY A 178 -0.42 -12.63 12.24
C GLY A 178 0.73 -11.80 12.82
N GLU A 179 1.98 -12.12 12.48
CA GLU A 179 3.18 -11.41 12.98
C GLU A 179 3.77 -10.45 11.94
N HIS A 180 3.35 -10.56 10.69
CA HIS A 180 3.82 -9.74 9.57
C HIS A 180 2.74 -8.78 9.09
N SER A 181 3.14 -7.62 8.58
CA SER A 181 2.20 -6.60 8.10
C SER A 181 2.63 -6.02 6.76
N ILE A 182 1.65 -5.52 6.00
CA ILE A 182 1.88 -4.91 4.69
C ILE A 182 1.18 -3.55 4.61
N LEU A 183 1.90 -2.54 4.14
CA LEU A 183 1.32 -1.32 3.58
C LEU A 183 1.49 -1.37 2.06
N ILE A 184 0.39 -1.39 1.34
CA ILE A 184 0.41 -1.42 -0.14
C ILE A 184 -0.35 -0.23 -0.71
N SER A 185 0.31 0.56 -1.56
CA SER A 185 -0.39 1.53 -2.39
C SER A 185 -0.81 0.89 -3.71
N SER A 186 -2.01 1.22 -4.16
CA SER A 186 -2.50 0.88 -5.49
C SER A 186 -3.60 1.83 -5.91
N HIS A 187 -3.70 2.09 -7.21
CA HIS A 187 -4.86 2.71 -7.83
C HIS A 187 -5.87 1.66 -8.36
N ILE A 188 -5.56 0.37 -8.24
CA ILE A 188 -6.42 -0.74 -8.64
C ILE A 188 -7.18 -1.21 -7.41
N ILE A 189 -8.39 -0.69 -7.24
CA ILE A 189 -9.23 -0.97 -6.07
C ILE A 189 -9.53 -2.46 -5.91
N SER A 190 -9.78 -3.18 -7.02
CA SER A 190 -10.07 -4.61 -7.00
C SER A 190 -8.94 -5.48 -6.42
N ASP A 191 -7.69 -5.04 -6.47
CA ASP A 191 -6.58 -5.75 -5.83
C ASP A 191 -6.65 -5.58 -4.31
N LEU A 192 -6.91 -4.34 -3.87
CA LEU A 192 -7.00 -4.00 -2.46
C LEU A 192 -8.20 -4.65 -1.78
N GLU A 193 -9.34 -4.71 -2.46
CA GLU A 193 -10.55 -5.41 -1.97
C GLU A 193 -10.29 -6.88 -1.65
N LYS A 194 -9.39 -7.52 -2.40
CA LYS A 194 -9.07 -8.94 -2.22
C LYS A 194 -8.21 -9.24 -1.00
N ILE A 195 -7.32 -8.32 -0.61
CA ILE A 195 -6.28 -8.62 0.37
C ILE A 195 -6.24 -7.68 1.58
N CYS A 196 -6.84 -6.47 1.50
CA CYS A 196 -6.68 -5.48 2.56
C CYS A 196 -7.72 -5.64 3.67
N ASP A 197 -7.25 -5.57 4.92
CA ASP A 197 -8.07 -5.52 6.14
C ASP A 197 -8.38 -4.10 6.55
N TYR A 198 -7.47 -3.17 6.26
CA TYR A 198 -7.57 -1.74 6.54
C TYR A 198 -7.43 -0.92 5.28
N ILE A 199 -8.11 0.20 5.22
CA ILE A 199 -8.04 1.16 4.12
C ILE A 199 -7.75 2.55 4.69
N THR A 200 -6.74 3.20 4.12
CA THR A 200 -6.44 4.61 4.35
C THR A 200 -6.57 5.36 3.04
N PHE A 201 -7.42 6.36 2.98
CA PHE A 201 -7.64 7.18 1.79
C PHE A 201 -7.00 8.55 1.97
N LEU A 202 -6.03 8.84 1.10
CA LEU A 202 -5.31 10.11 1.03
C LEU A 202 -5.81 10.92 -0.16
N HIS A 203 -6.19 12.17 0.09
CA HIS A 203 -6.64 13.12 -0.93
C HIS A 203 -5.97 14.47 -0.69
N GLU A 204 -5.33 15.02 -1.71
CA GLU A 204 -4.66 16.33 -1.67
C GLU A 204 -3.80 16.55 -0.40
N GLY A 205 -3.02 15.53 -0.03
CA GLY A 205 -2.12 15.57 1.12
C GLY A 205 -2.78 15.40 2.48
N THR A 206 -4.08 15.09 2.54
CA THR A 206 -4.86 14.91 3.77
C THR A 206 -5.46 13.51 3.82
N VAL A 207 -5.48 12.87 4.99
CA VAL A 207 -6.20 11.61 5.20
C VAL A 207 -7.69 11.91 5.38
N LEU A 208 -8.52 11.45 4.46
CA LEU A 208 -9.97 11.56 4.56
C LEU A 208 -10.55 10.55 5.55
N PHE A 209 -10.06 9.31 5.50
CA PHE A 209 -10.38 8.27 6.48
C PHE A 209 -9.27 7.23 6.54
N SER A 210 -9.20 6.53 7.69
CA SER A 210 -8.35 5.37 7.92
C SER A 210 -9.08 4.43 8.86
N MET A 211 -9.53 3.27 8.36
CA MET A 211 -10.36 2.34 9.14
C MET A 211 -10.29 0.91 8.59
N GLY A 212 -10.81 -0.04 9.36
CA GLY A 212 -11.00 -1.41 8.91
C GLY A 212 -11.98 -1.50 7.74
N ARG A 213 -11.72 -2.39 6.78
CA ARG A 213 -12.57 -2.60 5.61
C ARG A 213 -14.02 -2.94 6.01
N ASP A 214 -14.20 -3.83 6.97
CA ASP A 214 -15.54 -4.22 7.41
C ASP A 214 -16.29 -3.03 8.04
N THR A 215 -15.60 -2.23 8.85
CA THR A 215 -16.15 -0.97 9.40
C THR A 215 -16.55 0.00 8.29
N LEU A 216 -15.72 0.12 7.22
CA LEU A 216 -16.04 0.97 6.06
C LEU A 216 -17.33 0.50 5.38
N LEU A 217 -17.45 -0.81 5.12
CA LEU A 217 -18.62 -1.41 4.48
C LEU A 217 -19.88 -1.36 5.35
N ASP A 218 -19.72 -1.41 6.68
CA ASP A 218 -20.82 -1.29 7.63
C ASP A 218 -21.28 0.17 7.80
N THR A 219 -20.34 1.12 7.66
CA THR A 219 -20.63 2.55 7.86
C THR A 219 -21.25 3.21 6.63
N TYR A 220 -20.82 2.80 5.43
CA TYR A 220 -21.20 3.48 4.19
C TYR A 220 -21.87 2.53 3.21
N CYS A 221 -22.75 3.08 2.37
CA CYS A 221 -23.36 2.38 1.24
C CYS A 221 -23.48 3.29 0.02
N MET A 222 -23.49 2.67 -1.15
CA MET A 222 -23.81 3.36 -2.40
C MET A 222 -25.30 3.20 -2.69
N VAL A 223 -25.99 4.31 -2.93
CA VAL A 223 -27.40 4.35 -3.34
C VAL A 223 -27.45 4.86 -4.78
N GLN A 224 -28.13 4.12 -5.65
CA GLN A 224 -28.44 4.58 -7.01
C GLN A 224 -29.91 4.95 -7.06
N CYS A 225 -30.22 6.17 -7.47
CA CYS A 225 -31.57 6.72 -7.50
C CYS A 225 -31.77 7.70 -8.67
N THR A 226 -32.99 8.14 -8.88
CA THR A 226 -33.31 9.21 -9.82
C THR A 226 -32.83 10.57 -9.28
N ALA A 227 -32.75 11.59 -10.13
CA ALA A 227 -32.41 12.94 -9.67
C ALA A 227 -33.46 13.49 -8.68
N GLU A 228 -34.73 13.17 -8.91
CA GLU A 228 -35.87 13.59 -8.03
C GLU A 228 -35.76 12.93 -6.65
N ASP A 229 -35.46 11.63 -6.60
CA ASP A 229 -35.26 10.90 -5.34
C ASP A 229 -34.02 11.41 -4.59
N ALA A 230 -32.96 11.75 -5.31
CA ALA A 230 -31.76 12.30 -4.71
C ALA A 230 -31.99 13.67 -4.00
N GLU A 231 -32.89 14.49 -4.52
CA GLU A 231 -33.28 15.76 -3.89
C GLU A 231 -34.17 15.58 -2.65
N ALA A 232 -34.89 14.47 -2.59
CA ALA A 232 -35.73 14.13 -1.43
C ALA A 232 -34.93 13.57 -0.24
N LEU A 233 -33.67 13.19 -0.46
CA LEU A 233 -32.77 12.69 0.58
C LEU A 233 -32.28 13.82 1.50
N MET A 234 -32.17 13.53 2.79
CA MET A 234 -31.59 14.48 3.75
C MET A 234 -30.13 14.79 3.37
N PRO A 235 -29.73 16.05 3.14
CA PRO A 235 -28.36 16.41 2.77
C PRO A 235 -27.28 15.89 3.73
N GLU A 236 -27.64 15.74 5.00
CA GLU A 236 -26.73 15.27 6.08
C GLU A 236 -26.38 13.76 5.94
N ALA A 237 -27.21 12.99 5.22
CA ALA A 237 -26.93 11.59 4.96
C ALA A 237 -25.96 11.36 3.80
N ILE A 238 -25.81 12.36 2.93
CA ILE A 238 -25.04 12.28 1.69
C ILE A 238 -23.60 12.69 1.96
N CYS A 239 -22.67 11.75 1.84
CA CYS A 239 -21.22 12.00 1.95
C CYS A 239 -20.57 12.33 0.60
N GLY A 240 -21.21 11.90 -0.50
CA GLY A 240 -20.74 12.17 -1.85
C GLY A 240 -21.84 11.98 -2.88
N ARG A 241 -21.80 12.73 -3.99
CA ARG A 241 -22.77 12.67 -5.10
C ARG A 241 -22.02 12.61 -6.43
N ARG A 242 -22.45 11.71 -7.31
CA ARG A 242 -21.99 11.59 -8.69
C ARG A 242 -23.19 11.48 -9.62
N GLU A 243 -23.25 12.36 -10.59
CA GLU A 243 -24.29 12.32 -11.62
C GLU A 243 -23.79 11.55 -12.84
N THR A 244 -24.60 10.63 -13.31
CA THR A 244 -24.42 9.91 -14.55
C THR A 244 -25.55 10.26 -15.52
N PRO A 245 -25.45 9.98 -16.83
CA PRO A 245 -26.54 10.26 -17.78
C PRO A 245 -27.85 9.50 -17.47
N TYR A 246 -27.81 8.48 -16.60
CA TYR A 246 -28.97 7.58 -16.37
C TYR A 246 -29.47 7.59 -14.92
N HIS A 247 -28.63 7.93 -13.95
CA HIS A 247 -28.95 7.91 -12.52
C HIS A 247 -27.96 8.75 -11.72
N VAL A 248 -28.33 9.05 -10.50
CA VAL A 248 -27.47 9.68 -9.50
C VAL A 248 -26.95 8.60 -8.56
N GLU A 249 -25.65 8.58 -8.34
CA GLU A 249 -24.96 7.73 -7.35
C GLU A 249 -24.66 8.57 -6.11
N LEU A 250 -25.08 8.09 -4.95
CA LEU A 250 -24.87 8.75 -3.67
C LEU A 250 -24.07 7.82 -2.76
N LEU A 251 -23.01 8.35 -2.17
CA LEU A 251 -22.36 7.71 -1.04
C LEU A 251 -23.05 8.20 0.23
N CYS A 252 -23.66 7.28 0.97
CA CYS A 252 -24.45 7.59 2.16
C CYS A 252 -23.92 6.81 3.38
N LYS A 253 -24.15 7.39 4.58
CA LYS A 253 -24.02 6.61 5.82
C LYS A 253 -25.21 5.65 5.94
N ARG A 254 -24.93 4.37 6.23
CA ARG A 254 -25.98 3.32 6.31
C ARG A 254 -27.08 3.67 7.31
N ASP A 255 -26.72 4.17 8.49
CA ASP A 255 -27.67 4.51 9.56
C ASP A 255 -28.69 5.54 9.12
N THR A 256 -28.35 6.40 8.16
CA THR A 256 -29.24 7.44 7.62
C THR A 256 -29.89 7.04 6.31
N ALA A 257 -29.28 6.14 5.51
CA ALA A 257 -29.82 5.67 4.24
C ALA A 257 -31.09 4.80 4.43
N PHE A 258 -31.20 4.03 5.51
CA PHE A 258 -32.38 3.21 5.82
C PHE A 258 -33.63 4.03 6.13
N LEU A 259 -33.51 5.31 6.46
CA LEU A 259 -34.66 6.20 6.70
C LEU A 259 -35.32 6.70 5.40
N VAL A 260 -34.74 6.44 4.24
CA VAL A 260 -35.12 7.04 2.96
C VAL A 260 -35.59 6.01 1.93
N CYS A 261 -35.24 4.73 2.09
CA CYS A 261 -35.72 3.64 1.24
C CYS A 261 -37.01 3.02 1.83
N ARG A 262 -38.10 3.84 1.99
CA ARG A 262 -39.43 3.37 2.26
C ARG A 262 -40.38 3.78 1.17
#